data_29890ebfd79734830d8098a7164e5cfb
#
_entry.id   29890ebfd79734830d8098a7164e5cfb
#
_cell.length_a   1.000
_cell.length_b   1.000
_cell.length_c   1.000
_cell.angle_alpha   90.00
_cell.angle_beta   90.00
_cell.angle_gamma   90.00
#
_symmetry.space_group_name_H-M   'P 1'
#
loop_
_entity.id
_entity.type
_entity.pdbx_description
1 polymer ?
#
loop_
_entity_poly.entity_id
_entity_poly.type
_entity_poly.pdbx_seq_one_letter_code
_entity_poly.pdbx_strand_id
1 'polypeptide(L)'
;MKWLHLALALWLTATSGKAQYYQNPVVPGDFPDPSIIRVGTDFWATATSSEWGPQFPLLHSTNLVDWELVGSVFEHRPEWAVANFWAPEISQYNGKYYVYYVGRKKGGPLSVAVAMADKPSGLYKDYGPLVSQPDGSIDPVPVTDENDERYLVWKEDGNSQRKPTIIWAQKLTPDGLKLTGEPKGILTNDVPWEGAVIEGPFIVHRGEWFYLFYSGGGCCGRDCSYALGVARAQRLLGPWEKNPANPILAGNANWKCPGHGSIVQDVNERYWLMYHAYSARDFIYAGREAMLDEVNFGTTEWPTINGGKGPSADAKAPSDISQHRQTSFADNFAGPNLTPGWGWPQNNEPIYKFGSAKGGLELSPQPAFATNLLAAILSQRTESGDYTATTVADISELKPGTYVGIAAIGDAANAVGLAFADRKLTLWRVQKGQHQHLLNADISKSEQIHLRLTSKNGHLFQFAASADGQKWTEVGGPQGGEQLPPWDRGLRVGLTVGGRQDAIGRFLSFEMK
;
A
#
# COMPACT_ATOMS: atom_id res chain seq x y z
N MET A 1 -13.99 -30.70 74.83
CA MET A 1 -14.43 -30.01 73.61
C MET A 1 -13.25 -29.28 73.03
N LYS A 2 -12.63 -29.83 71.96
CA LYS A 2 -11.48 -29.21 71.25
C LYS A 2 -11.99 -28.62 69.97
N TRP A 3 -11.87 -27.33 69.79
CA TRP A 3 -12.22 -26.64 68.55
C TRP A 3 -11.02 -26.68 67.57
N LEU A 4 -11.20 -27.33 66.40
CA LEU A 4 -10.24 -27.30 65.29
C LEU A 4 -10.59 -26.09 64.41
N HIS A 5 -9.67 -25.13 64.29
CA HIS A 5 -9.74 -24.07 63.29
C HIS A 5 -9.10 -24.58 61.99
N LEU A 6 -9.92 -24.76 60.96
CA LEU A 6 -9.46 -25.05 59.59
C LEU A 6 -9.14 -23.70 58.91
N ALA A 7 -7.86 -23.42 58.68
CA ALA A 7 -7.43 -22.28 57.89
C ALA A 7 -7.45 -22.66 56.40
N LEU A 8 -8.39 -22.08 55.66
CA LEU A 8 -8.47 -22.23 54.20
C LEU A 8 -7.46 -21.26 53.53
N ALA A 9 -6.33 -21.79 53.04
CA ALA A 9 -5.37 -21.02 52.26
C ALA A 9 -5.87 -20.88 50.84
N LEU A 10 -6.36 -19.68 50.44
CA LEU A 10 -6.62 -19.33 49.06
C LEU A 10 -5.26 -19.17 48.32
N TRP A 11 -4.96 -20.11 47.44
CA TRP A 11 -3.90 -19.94 46.43
C TRP A 11 -4.43 -19.06 45.31
N LEU A 12 -4.05 -17.79 45.29
CA LEU A 12 -4.16 -16.93 44.13
C LEU A 12 -3.08 -17.38 43.11
N THR A 13 -3.47 -18.17 42.15
CA THR A 13 -2.65 -18.41 40.96
C THR A 13 -2.64 -17.15 40.14
N ALA A 14 -1.62 -16.31 40.30
CA ALA A 14 -1.31 -15.27 39.35
C ALA A 14 -0.91 -15.96 38.03
N THR A 15 -1.82 -16.06 37.08
CA THR A 15 -1.48 -16.36 35.69
C THR A 15 -0.71 -15.16 35.15
N SER A 16 0.62 -15.23 35.18
CA SER A 16 1.46 -14.31 34.42
C SER A 16 1.16 -14.55 32.95
N GLY A 17 0.26 -13.76 32.37
CA GLY A 17 0.08 -13.70 30.95
C GLY A 17 1.44 -13.40 30.30
N LYS A 18 1.94 -14.33 29.48
CA LYS A 18 3.15 -14.06 28.68
C LYS A 18 2.80 -12.91 27.77
N ALA A 19 3.58 -11.83 27.82
CA ALA A 19 3.46 -10.75 26.86
C ALA A 19 3.52 -11.36 25.45
N GLN A 20 2.48 -11.11 24.67
CA GLN A 20 2.44 -11.59 23.29
C GLN A 20 3.19 -10.61 22.39
N TYR A 21 3.89 -11.14 21.40
CA TYR A 21 4.67 -10.39 20.44
C TYR A 21 4.00 -10.51 19.08
N TYR A 22 4.13 -9.45 18.28
CA TYR A 22 3.79 -9.47 16.86
C TYR A 22 5.06 -9.27 16.03
N GLN A 23 4.98 -9.61 14.77
CA GLN A 23 6.05 -9.44 13.78
C GLN A 23 5.67 -8.36 12.78
N ASN A 24 6.61 -7.47 12.48
CA ASN A 24 6.52 -6.58 11.35
C ASN A 24 6.92 -7.28 10.03
N PRO A 25 6.36 -6.86 8.89
CA PRO A 25 5.33 -5.83 8.73
C PRO A 25 3.97 -6.31 9.24
N VAL A 26 3.11 -5.40 9.73
CA VAL A 26 1.73 -5.74 10.09
C VAL A 26 0.84 -5.87 8.84
N VAL A 27 1.19 -5.18 7.75
CA VAL A 27 0.58 -5.37 6.42
C VAL A 27 1.70 -5.61 5.42
N PRO A 28 1.95 -6.87 5.03
CA PRO A 28 2.98 -7.22 4.05
C PRO A 28 2.59 -6.78 2.63
N GLY A 29 3.60 -6.59 1.78
CA GLY A 29 3.44 -6.12 0.41
C GLY A 29 3.41 -4.59 0.31
N ASP A 30 3.10 -4.08 -0.88
CA ASP A 30 3.22 -2.66 -1.19
C ASP A 30 2.04 -1.85 -0.65
N PHE A 31 2.17 -1.36 0.58
CA PHE A 31 1.23 -0.47 1.28
C PHE A 31 1.97 0.78 1.81
N PRO A 32 2.51 1.61 0.91
CA PRO A 32 3.30 2.78 1.30
C PRO A 32 2.44 3.92 1.83
N ASP A 33 3.08 4.82 2.60
CA ASP A 33 2.49 6.05 3.12
C ASP A 33 1.17 5.78 3.88
N PRO A 34 1.17 4.82 4.85
CA PRO A 34 -0.05 4.40 5.52
C PRO A 34 -0.55 5.48 6.47
N SER A 35 -1.86 5.70 6.46
CA SER A 35 -2.58 6.53 7.40
C SER A 35 -3.60 5.71 8.19
N ILE A 36 -3.79 6.05 9.47
CA ILE A 36 -4.58 5.26 10.41
C ILE A 36 -5.41 6.12 11.36
N ILE A 37 -6.66 5.71 11.60
CA ILE A 37 -7.52 6.27 12.65
C ILE A 37 -8.11 5.16 13.53
N ARG A 38 -8.51 5.53 14.76
CA ARG A 38 -9.34 4.70 15.64
C ARG A 38 -10.77 5.20 15.64
N VAL A 39 -11.72 4.28 15.48
CA VAL A 39 -13.16 4.55 15.53
C VAL A 39 -13.79 3.60 16.55
N GLY A 40 -14.04 4.09 17.76
CA GLY A 40 -14.43 3.25 18.88
C GLY A 40 -13.30 2.31 19.29
N THR A 41 -13.52 1.01 19.14
CA THR A 41 -12.52 -0.05 19.39
C THR A 41 -11.78 -0.49 18.13
N ASP A 42 -12.25 -0.09 16.98
CA ASP A 42 -11.74 -0.51 15.67
C ASP A 42 -10.73 0.48 15.10
N PHE A 43 -9.87 -0.03 14.24
CA PHE A 43 -8.87 0.76 13.51
C PHE A 43 -9.12 0.66 12.01
N TRP A 44 -9.00 1.80 11.36
CA TRP A 44 -9.15 1.92 9.91
C TRP A 44 -7.90 2.55 9.34
N ALA A 45 -7.38 1.98 8.26
CA ALA A 45 -6.19 2.50 7.60
C ALA A 45 -6.37 2.54 6.08
N THR A 46 -5.56 3.37 5.45
CA THR A 46 -5.45 3.47 4.00
C THR A 46 -4.00 3.68 3.62
N ALA A 47 -3.65 3.47 2.36
CA ALA A 47 -2.28 3.62 1.86
C ALA A 47 -2.26 4.09 0.41
N THR A 48 -1.11 4.55 -0.05
CA THR A 48 -0.85 4.88 -1.44
C THR A 48 -1.15 3.72 -2.38
N SER A 49 -1.82 3.96 -3.48
CA SER A 49 -2.05 3.00 -4.57
C SER A 49 -1.22 3.29 -5.82
N SER A 50 -0.58 4.46 -5.87
CA SER A 50 0.27 4.92 -6.96
C SER A 50 -0.43 4.89 -8.32
N GLU A 51 -0.02 3.99 -9.22
CA GLU A 51 -0.59 3.84 -10.56
C GLU A 51 -1.51 2.62 -10.67
N TRP A 52 -2.03 2.11 -9.54
CA TRP A 52 -2.95 0.99 -9.50
C TRP A 52 -4.34 1.41 -9.02
N GLY A 53 -5.37 0.88 -9.68
CA GLY A 53 -6.76 0.90 -9.24
C GLY A 53 -7.18 -0.45 -8.67
N PRO A 54 -8.24 -0.50 -7.83
CA PRO A 54 -8.98 0.64 -7.28
C PRO A 54 -8.10 1.48 -6.33
N GLN A 55 -8.41 2.79 -6.21
CA GLN A 55 -7.50 3.71 -5.54
C GLN A 55 -7.67 3.69 -4.03
N PHE A 56 -6.50 3.73 -3.34
CA PHE A 56 -6.36 3.80 -1.89
C PHE A 56 -7.02 2.63 -1.17
N PRO A 57 -6.30 1.53 -0.94
CA PRO A 57 -6.82 0.37 -0.22
C PRO A 57 -7.36 0.78 1.15
N LEU A 58 -8.50 0.21 1.53
CA LEU A 58 -9.12 0.41 2.84
C LEU A 58 -8.93 -0.84 3.68
N LEU A 59 -8.28 -0.65 4.83
CA LEU A 59 -7.91 -1.70 5.75
C LEU A 59 -8.68 -1.54 7.07
N HIS A 60 -9.07 -2.65 7.67
CA HIS A 60 -9.74 -2.71 8.97
C HIS A 60 -9.00 -3.63 9.92
N SER A 61 -8.93 -3.25 11.19
CA SER A 61 -8.36 -4.05 12.27
C SER A 61 -9.09 -3.79 13.59
N THR A 62 -9.14 -4.79 14.46
CA THR A 62 -9.62 -4.65 15.84
C THR A 62 -8.48 -4.63 16.87
N ASN A 63 -7.21 -4.78 16.42
CA ASN A 63 -6.08 -4.99 17.32
C ASN A 63 -4.77 -4.34 16.87
N LEU A 64 -4.74 -3.58 15.76
CA LEU A 64 -3.57 -2.93 15.14
C LEU A 64 -2.57 -3.88 14.44
N VAL A 65 -2.69 -5.17 14.61
CA VAL A 65 -1.69 -6.15 14.17
C VAL A 65 -2.24 -7.03 13.03
N ASP A 66 -3.49 -7.45 13.15
CA ASP A 66 -4.17 -8.23 12.12
C ASP A 66 -5.05 -7.29 11.30
N TRP A 67 -4.78 -7.21 10.01
CA TRP A 67 -5.45 -6.30 9.10
C TRP A 67 -6.18 -7.05 7.99
N GLU A 68 -7.40 -6.64 7.72
CA GLU A 68 -8.21 -7.11 6.61
C GLU A 68 -8.33 -6.00 5.55
N LEU A 69 -8.08 -6.33 4.29
CA LEU A 69 -8.36 -5.45 3.17
C LEU A 69 -9.85 -5.56 2.82
N VAL A 70 -10.62 -4.52 3.16
CA VAL A 70 -12.08 -4.53 3.05
C VAL A 70 -12.64 -3.81 1.82
N GLY A 71 -11.78 -3.10 1.08
CA GLY A 71 -12.17 -2.36 -0.11
C GLY A 71 -11.17 -1.28 -0.50
N SER A 72 -11.67 -0.18 -1.02
CA SER A 72 -10.90 0.99 -1.43
C SER A 72 -11.68 2.28 -1.16
N VAL A 73 -10.97 3.40 -1.11
CA VAL A 73 -11.59 4.73 -1.00
C VAL A 73 -12.38 5.04 -2.27
N PHE A 74 -11.83 4.71 -3.44
CA PHE A 74 -12.50 4.88 -4.72
C PHE A 74 -12.48 3.57 -5.51
N GLU A 75 -13.65 3.08 -5.91
CA GLU A 75 -13.78 1.96 -6.84
C GLU A 75 -13.35 2.37 -8.26
N HIS A 76 -13.67 3.60 -8.64
CA HIS A 76 -13.29 4.20 -9.91
C HIS A 76 -12.52 5.49 -9.67
N ARG A 77 -11.52 5.72 -10.48
CA ARG A 77 -10.66 6.89 -10.41
C ARG A 77 -11.45 8.21 -10.50
N PRO A 78 -11.17 9.21 -9.63
CA PRO A 78 -11.70 10.56 -9.79
C PRO A 78 -11.36 11.15 -11.17
N GLU A 79 -12.33 11.76 -11.83
CA GLU A 79 -12.21 12.22 -13.24
C GLU A 79 -11.12 13.29 -13.44
N TRP A 80 -10.88 14.11 -12.42
CA TRP A 80 -9.90 15.19 -12.49
C TRP A 80 -8.44 14.71 -12.42
N ALA A 81 -8.20 13.53 -11.79
CA ALA A 81 -6.87 12.99 -11.54
C ALA A 81 -6.51 11.93 -12.58
N VAL A 82 -5.29 11.93 -13.07
CA VAL A 82 -4.83 11.03 -14.13
C VAL A 82 -3.69 10.11 -13.73
N ALA A 83 -3.05 10.34 -12.56
CA ALA A 83 -1.90 9.57 -12.08
C ALA A 83 -1.58 9.91 -10.62
N ASN A 84 -0.59 9.23 -10.03
CA ASN A 84 0.04 9.55 -8.76
C ASN A 84 -0.97 9.62 -7.60
N PHE A 85 -1.73 8.55 -7.38
CA PHE A 85 -2.64 8.43 -6.25
C PHE A 85 -1.84 8.11 -4.99
N TRP A 86 -1.32 9.18 -4.34
CA TRP A 86 -0.35 9.10 -3.26
C TRP A 86 -0.88 9.61 -1.93
N ALA A 87 -0.23 9.16 -0.84
CA ALA A 87 -0.32 9.68 0.51
C ALA A 87 -1.75 10.07 0.95
N PRO A 88 -2.68 9.11 1.02
CA PRO A 88 -4.01 9.36 1.56
C PRO A 88 -3.91 9.52 3.08
N GLU A 89 -4.55 10.55 3.63
CA GLU A 89 -4.68 10.75 5.07
C GLU A 89 -6.14 10.61 5.48
N ILE A 90 -6.47 9.50 6.15
CA ILE A 90 -7.80 9.26 6.70
C ILE A 90 -7.97 10.01 8.02
N SER A 91 -9.10 10.67 8.21
CA SER A 91 -9.39 11.41 9.44
C SER A 91 -10.88 11.41 9.77
N GLN A 92 -11.20 11.67 11.04
CA GLN A 92 -12.58 11.81 11.51
C GLN A 92 -12.79 13.21 12.10
N TYR A 93 -13.88 13.86 11.70
CA TYR A 93 -14.31 15.13 12.30
C TYR A 93 -15.82 15.31 12.22
N ASN A 94 -16.45 15.69 13.35
CA ASN A 94 -17.90 15.94 13.47
C ASN A 94 -18.77 14.79 12.89
N GLY A 95 -18.39 13.55 13.19
CA GLY A 95 -19.14 12.37 12.75
C GLY A 95 -19.02 12.02 11.26
N LYS A 96 -18.16 12.72 10.53
CA LYS A 96 -17.81 12.43 9.13
C LYS A 96 -16.38 11.90 9.04
N TYR A 97 -16.10 11.16 7.98
CA TYR A 97 -14.79 10.60 7.66
C TYR A 97 -14.26 11.23 6.38
N TYR A 98 -13.03 11.68 6.44
CA TYR A 98 -12.36 12.36 5.34
C TYR A 98 -11.16 11.54 4.91
N VAL A 99 -10.86 11.55 3.63
CA VAL A 99 -9.57 11.14 3.08
C VAL A 99 -9.04 12.33 2.29
N TYR A 100 -8.01 12.98 2.82
CA TYR A 100 -7.22 13.95 2.07
C TYR A 100 -6.17 13.17 1.31
N TYR A 101 -5.98 13.43 0.03
CA TYR A 101 -5.15 12.59 -0.83
C TYR A 101 -4.48 13.38 -1.94
N VAL A 102 -3.51 12.75 -2.60
CA VAL A 102 -2.81 13.34 -3.74
C VAL A 102 -3.25 12.68 -5.04
N GLY A 103 -3.39 13.49 -6.06
CA GLY A 103 -3.54 13.06 -7.45
C GLY A 103 -2.91 14.07 -8.39
N ARG A 104 -2.45 13.61 -9.55
CA ARG A 104 -1.97 14.51 -10.61
C ARG A 104 -3.15 15.05 -11.38
N LYS A 105 -3.33 16.35 -11.38
CA LYS A 105 -4.36 17.02 -12.17
C LYS A 105 -4.12 16.82 -13.66
N LYS A 106 -5.17 16.56 -14.43
CA LYS A 106 -5.08 16.44 -15.87
C LYS A 106 -4.47 17.71 -16.49
N GLY A 107 -3.28 17.56 -17.11
CA GLY A 107 -2.54 18.70 -17.67
C GLY A 107 -1.99 19.69 -16.64
N GLY A 108 -1.86 19.29 -15.38
CA GLY A 108 -1.43 20.14 -14.28
C GLY A 108 -0.51 19.48 -13.27
N PRO A 109 -0.27 20.14 -12.13
CA PRO A 109 0.62 19.67 -11.08
C PRO A 109 -0.01 18.54 -10.24
N LEU A 110 0.81 17.94 -9.36
CA LEU A 110 0.34 17.19 -8.20
C LEU A 110 -0.51 18.11 -7.33
N SER A 111 -1.66 17.60 -6.91
CA SER A 111 -2.64 18.39 -6.17
C SER A 111 -3.17 17.62 -4.98
N VAL A 112 -3.31 18.29 -3.85
CA VAL A 112 -4.02 17.77 -2.70
C VAL A 112 -5.52 17.93 -2.92
N ALA A 113 -6.27 16.87 -2.69
CA ALA A 113 -7.72 16.82 -2.82
C ALA A 113 -8.37 16.21 -1.57
N VAL A 114 -9.69 16.23 -1.50
CA VAL A 114 -10.45 15.67 -0.38
C VAL A 114 -11.64 14.85 -0.84
N ALA A 115 -11.84 13.72 -0.17
CA ALA A 115 -13.07 12.93 -0.23
C ALA A 115 -13.68 12.78 1.16
N MET A 116 -14.99 12.58 1.24
CA MET A 116 -15.74 12.48 2.50
C MET A 116 -16.79 11.37 2.44
N ALA A 117 -16.99 10.68 3.57
CA ALA A 117 -17.99 9.65 3.76
C ALA A 117 -18.70 9.76 5.12
N ASP A 118 -19.83 9.05 5.25
CA ASP A 118 -20.57 8.93 6.51
C ASP A 118 -20.06 7.79 7.40
N LYS A 119 -19.24 6.88 6.85
CA LYS A 119 -18.68 5.71 7.54
C LYS A 119 -17.22 5.55 7.16
N PRO A 120 -16.36 5.01 8.05
CA PRO A 120 -14.95 4.80 7.73
C PRO A 120 -14.76 3.76 6.59
N SER A 121 -15.69 2.82 6.44
CA SER A 121 -15.70 1.83 5.35
C SER A 121 -16.07 2.38 3.96
N GLY A 122 -16.32 3.68 3.80
CA GLY A 122 -16.79 4.30 2.54
C GLY A 122 -18.31 4.50 2.58
N LEU A 123 -19.00 4.89 1.54
CA LEU A 123 -18.64 5.30 0.19
C LEU A 123 -18.09 6.74 0.19
N TYR A 124 -16.85 6.92 -0.17
CA TYR A 124 -16.25 8.27 -0.18
C TYR A 124 -16.63 9.02 -1.45
N LYS A 125 -17.19 10.20 -1.27
CA LYS A 125 -17.48 11.13 -2.36
C LYS A 125 -16.29 12.08 -2.54
N ASP A 126 -15.76 12.15 -3.75
CA ASP A 126 -14.72 13.12 -4.11
C ASP A 126 -15.28 14.54 -4.19
N TYR A 127 -14.56 15.51 -3.60
CA TYR A 127 -14.83 16.94 -3.66
C TYR A 127 -13.79 17.71 -4.50
N GLY A 128 -12.78 17.00 -5.02
CA GLY A 128 -11.76 17.56 -5.91
C GLY A 128 -10.62 18.27 -5.19
N PRO A 129 -9.78 18.97 -5.97
CA PRO A 129 -8.56 19.61 -5.46
C PRO A 129 -8.83 20.76 -4.50
N LEU A 130 -8.03 20.81 -3.41
CA LEU A 130 -7.92 21.90 -2.44
C LEU A 130 -6.69 22.78 -2.70
N VAL A 131 -5.55 22.15 -3.01
CA VAL A 131 -4.26 22.83 -3.22
C VAL A 131 -3.63 22.31 -4.51
N SER A 132 -3.14 23.24 -5.33
CA SER A 132 -2.49 22.94 -6.61
C SER A 132 -1.38 23.94 -6.88
N GLN A 133 -0.27 23.88 -6.10
CA GLN A 133 0.89 24.76 -6.30
C GLN A 133 1.63 24.38 -7.59
N PRO A 134 2.31 25.32 -8.25
CA PRO A 134 3.01 25.05 -9.51
C PRO A 134 4.06 23.93 -9.42
N ASP A 135 4.78 23.83 -8.32
CA ASP A 135 5.80 22.79 -8.10
C ASP A 135 5.16 21.45 -7.64
N GLY A 136 3.88 21.45 -7.29
CA GLY A 136 3.12 20.32 -6.75
C GLY A 136 2.80 20.49 -5.28
N SER A 137 1.73 19.84 -4.84
CA SER A 137 1.28 19.79 -3.45
C SER A 137 0.97 18.36 -3.08
N ILE A 138 1.61 17.83 -2.03
CA ILE A 138 1.49 16.42 -1.61
C ILE A 138 1.41 16.29 -0.09
N ASP A 139 1.15 15.07 0.39
CA ASP A 139 1.21 14.65 1.79
C ASP A 139 0.32 15.49 2.72
N PRO A 140 -0.98 15.53 2.49
CA PRO A 140 -1.90 16.33 3.30
C PRO A 140 -2.17 15.70 4.66
N VAL A 141 -2.20 16.49 5.73
CA VAL A 141 -2.71 16.08 7.04
C VAL A 141 -3.61 17.15 7.63
N PRO A 142 -4.86 16.86 8.02
CA PRO A 142 -5.70 17.78 8.76
C PRO A 142 -5.31 17.79 10.23
N VAL A 143 -5.31 18.97 10.84
CA VAL A 143 -4.98 19.15 12.26
C VAL A 143 -5.85 20.25 12.87
N THR A 144 -6.08 20.18 14.17
CA THR A 144 -6.75 21.24 14.95
C THR A 144 -5.68 22.00 15.73
N ASP A 145 -5.72 23.34 15.66
CA ASP A 145 -4.77 24.20 16.37
C ASP A 145 -5.13 24.37 17.86
N GLU A 146 -4.39 25.22 18.56
CA GLU A 146 -4.59 25.57 19.98
C GLU A 146 -5.88 26.33 20.27
N ASN A 147 -6.60 26.79 19.25
CA ASN A 147 -7.87 27.51 19.36
C ASN A 147 -9.07 26.71 18.83
N ASP A 148 -8.91 25.38 18.66
CA ASP A 148 -9.88 24.47 18.06
C ASP A 148 -10.24 24.80 16.59
N GLU A 149 -9.36 25.52 15.88
CA GLU A 149 -9.51 25.81 14.47
C GLU A 149 -8.82 24.76 13.62
N ARG A 150 -9.48 24.35 12.52
CA ARG A 150 -8.95 23.29 11.64
C ARG A 150 -8.00 23.87 10.59
N TYR A 151 -6.91 23.19 10.38
CA TYR A 151 -5.91 23.47 9.36
C TYR A 151 -5.65 22.23 8.50
N LEU A 152 -5.26 22.46 7.26
CA LEU A 152 -4.61 21.49 6.42
C LEU A 152 -3.11 21.81 6.42
N VAL A 153 -2.30 20.79 6.66
CA VAL A 153 -0.84 20.84 6.52
C VAL A 153 -0.46 19.98 5.32
N TRP A 154 0.48 20.43 4.48
CA TRP A 154 0.94 19.68 3.31
C TRP A 154 2.37 20.06 2.95
N LYS A 155 3.01 19.26 2.08
CA LYS A 155 4.33 19.58 1.52
C LYS A 155 4.18 20.17 0.11
N GLU A 156 4.95 21.22 -0.19
CA GLU A 156 5.19 21.66 -1.55
C GLU A 156 6.31 20.81 -2.19
N ASP A 157 6.07 20.28 -3.40
CA ASP A 157 6.97 19.32 -4.07
C ASP A 157 8.13 20.00 -4.83
N GLY A 158 8.78 20.96 -4.16
CA GLY A 158 9.87 21.78 -4.74
C GLY A 158 11.12 20.98 -5.12
N ASN A 159 11.37 19.82 -4.49
CA ASN A 159 12.51 18.97 -4.80
C ASN A 159 12.54 18.46 -6.26
N SER A 160 11.38 18.27 -6.87
CA SER A 160 11.27 17.93 -8.30
C SER A 160 11.91 19.00 -9.20
N GLN A 161 11.97 20.25 -8.71
CA GLN A 161 12.59 21.41 -9.36
C GLN A 161 13.93 21.82 -8.71
N ARG A 162 14.51 20.96 -7.84
CA ARG A 162 15.72 21.22 -7.07
C ARG A 162 15.63 22.47 -6.17
N LYS A 163 14.43 22.77 -5.68
CA LYS A 163 14.15 23.78 -4.67
C LYS A 163 14.10 23.16 -3.28
N PRO A 164 14.33 23.92 -2.21
CA PRO A 164 14.00 23.48 -0.86
C PRO A 164 12.54 23.07 -0.77
N THR A 165 12.24 22.04 0.03
CA THR A 165 10.85 21.62 0.31
C THR A 165 10.32 22.39 1.50
N ILE A 166 9.04 22.75 1.43
CA ILE A 166 8.36 23.52 2.47
C ILE A 166 7.12 22.74 2.91
N ILE A 167 6.97 22.61 4.22
CA ILE A 167 5.70 22.17 4.82
C ILE A 167 4.88 23.43 5.11
N TRP A 168 3.70 23.47 4.53
CA TRP A 168 2.75 24.57 4.63
C TRP A 168 1.61 24.22 5.58
N ALA A 169 0.99 25.23 6.18
CA ALA A 169 -0.27 25.13 6.91
C ALA A 169 -1.22 26.23 6.46
N GLN A 170 -2.50 25.88 6.26
CA GLN A 170 -3.54 26.84 5.93
C GLN A 170 -4.86 26.40 6.57
N LYS A 171 -5.66 27.38 7.01
CA LYS A 171 -6.94 27.15 7.67
C LYS A 171 -7.94 26.48 6.74
N LEU A 172 -8.61 25.43 7.24
CA LEU A 172 -9.75 24.79 6.60
C LEU A 172 -11.07 25.48 6.99
N THR A 173 -12.05 25.42 6.10
CA THR A 173 -13.44 25.71 6.47
C THR A 173 -13.93 24.68 7.50
N PRO A 174 -14.98 24.99 8.32
CA PRO A 174 -15.50 24.06 9.33
C PRO A 174 -15.94 22.71 8.78
N ASP A 175 -16.38 22.65 7.51
CA ASP A 175 -16.72 21.41 6.81
C ASP A 175 -15.52 20.64 6.27
N GLY A 176 -14.30 21.21 6.36
CA GLY A 176 -13.07 20.58 5.89
C GLY A 176 -12.91 20.48 4.38
N LEU A 177 -13.76 21.13 3.59
CA LEU A 177 -13.84 20.96 2.14
C LEU A 177 -13.23 22.12 1.35
N LYS A 178 -12.76 23.18 2.03
CA LYS A 178 -12.13 24.37 1.40
C LYS A 178 -11.05 24.93 2.31
N LEU A 179 -10.11 25.65 1.72
CA LEU A 179 -9.11 26.45 2.43
C LEU A 179 -9.56 27.91 2.54
N THR A 180 -9.14 28.57 3.62
CA THR A 180 -9.41 29.99 3.90
C THR A 180 -8.16 30.67 4.46
N GLY A 181 -8.06 32.00 4.30
CA GLY A 181 -6.87 32.77 4.71
C GLY A 181 -5.64 32.45 3.86
N GLU A 182 -4.50 32.96 4.30
CA GLU A 182 -3.22 32.78 3.59
C GLU A 182 -2.46 31.57 4.12
N PRO A 183 -1.77 30.81 3.25
CA PRO A 183 -0.90 29.72 3.68
C PRO A 183 0.34 30.26 4.39
N LYS A 184 0.83 29.51 5.39
CA LYS A 184 2.06 29.81 6.10
C LYS A 184 3.02 28.63 6.00
N GLY A 185 4.26 28.86 5.54
CA GLY A 185 5.35 27.89 5.63
C GLY A 185 5.74 27.71 7.10
N ILE A 186 5.73 26.46 7.57
CA ILE A 186 5.99 26.13 8.97
C ILE A 186 7.29 25.37 9.20
N LEU A 187 7.79 24.62 8.21
CA LEU A 187 9.05 23.88 8.28
C LEU A 187 9.70 23.81 6.89
N THR A 188 11.02 23.75 6.84
CA THR A 188 11.81 23.52 5.60
C THR A 188 13.01 22.62 5.91
N ASN A 189 13.61 22.01 4.87
CA ASN A 189 14.82 21.21 5.01
C ASN A 189 16.04 22.12 5.20
N ASP A 190 16.62 22.11 6.39
CA ASP A 190 17.74 22.98 6.78
C ASP A 190 18.80 22.27 7.65
N VAL A 191 18.64 20.95 7.88
CA VAL A 191 19.64 20.14 8.60
C VAL A 191 20.16 18.98 7.72
N PRO A 192 21.43 18.57 7.89
CA PRO A 192 22.10 17.68 6.92
C PRO A 192 21.42 16.32 6.65
N TRP A 193 20.83 15.68 7.65
CA TRP A 193 20.20 14.36 7.48
C TRP A 193 18.95 14.39 6.59
N GLU A 194 18.31 15.53 6.47
CA GLU A 194 17.11 15.72 5.64
C GLU A 194 17.44 15.71 4.13
N GLY A 195 18.70 16.00 3.79
CA GLY A 195 19.12 16.10 2.39
C GLY A 195 18.34 17.18 1.64
N ALA A 196 17.83 16.81 0.47
CA ALA A 196 17.06 17.72 -0.39
C ALA A 196 15.56 17.74 -0.10
N VAL A 197 15.05 16.92 0.84
CA VAL A 197 13.61 16.67 1.00
C VAL A 197 13.23 16.59 2.47
N ILE A 198 12.16 17.31 2.84
CA ILE A 198 11.31 16.94 3.97
C ILE A 198 9.87 16.77 3.46
N GLU A 199 9.17 15.73 3.97
CA GLU A 199 7.81 15.39 3.54
C GLU A 199 7.09 14.52 4.56
N GLY A 200 5.88 14.03 4.24
CA GLY A 200 5.11 13.13 5.07
C GLY A 200 4.82 13.70 6.46
N PRO A 201 4.32 14.94 6.60
CA PRO A 201 4.03 15.51 7.90
C PRO A 201 2.89 14.77 8.58
N PHE A 202 3.04 14.50 9.87
CA PHE A 202 1.95 14.09 10.76
C PHE A 202 2.07 14.82 12.09
N ILE A 203 0.95 15.33 12.63
CA ILE A 203 1.00 16.18 13.83
C ILE A 203 0.18 15.56 14.97
N VAL A 204 0.81 15.43 16.13
CA VAL A 204 0.18 15.05 17.40
C VAL A 204 0.18 16.26 18.33
N HIS A 205 -1.00 16.65 18.82
CA HIS A 205 -1.12 17.62 19.89
C HIS A 205 -1.19 16.91 21.23
N ARG A 206 -0.22 17.15 22.13
CA ARG A 206 -0.15 16.52 23.45
C ARG A 206 0.34 17.50 24.51
N GLY A 207 -0.54 17.80 25.48
CA GLY A 207 -0.27 18.82 26.51
C GLY A 207 -0.14 20.21 25.88
N GLU A 208 0.96 20.89 26.17
CA GLU A 208 1.23 22.23 25.63
C GLU A 208 1.98 22.21 24.29
N TRP A 209 2.25 21.01 23.70
CA TRP A 209 3.10 20.85 22.55
C TRP A 209 2.39 20.19 21.37
N PHE A 210 2.61 20.75 20.20
CA PHE A 210 2.45 20.09 18.91
C PHE A 210 3.76 19.39 18.56
N TYR A 211 3.68 18.12 18.20
CA TYR A 211 4.82 17.33 17.69
C TYR A 211 4.56 17.03 16.22
N LEU A 212 5.38 17.59 15.34
CA LEU A 212 5.35 17.36 13.90
C LEU A 212 6.38 16.28 13.57
N PHE A 213 5.90 15.09 13.27
CA PHE A 213 6.69 14.02 12.71
C PHE A 213 6.80 14.26 11.20
N TYR A 214 7.98 14.12 10.64
CA TYR A 214 8.25 14.33 9.22
C TYR A 214 9.38 13.45 8.75
N SER A 215 9.41 13.13 7.47
CA SER A 215 10.46 12.31 6.88
C SER A 215 11.44 13.18 6.10
N GLY A 216 12.69 12.74 6.05
CA GLY A 216 13.75 13.37 5.29
C GLY A 216 14.51 12.38 4.43
N GLY A 217 15.17 12.87 3.39
CA GLY A 217 15.87 12.04 2.42
C GLY A 217 14.97 11.47 1.31
N GLY A 218 15.55 10.66 0.42
CA GLY A 218 14.80 10.02 -0.68
C GLY A 218 13.97 8.85 -0.21
N CYS A 219 12.65 8.89 -0.45
CA CYS A 219 11.71 7.87 0.04
C CYS A 219 11.91 6.49 -0.57
N CYS A 220 12.28 6.43 -1.84
CA CYS A 220 11.85 5.31 -2.66
C CYS A 220 12.95 4.83 -3.60
N GLY A 221 12.80 3.56 -4.06
CA GLY A 221 13.69 2.95 -5.02
C GLY A 221 15.01 2.44 -4.41
N ARG A 222 15.95 2.10 -5.29
CA ARG A 222 17.19 1.41 -4.90
C ARG A 222 18.11 2.23 -4.02
N ASP A 223 18.12 3.55 -4.23
CA ASP A 223 19.02 4.49 -3.57
C ASP A 223 18.30 5.28 -2.45
N CYS A 224 17.23 4.74 -1.91
CA CYS A 224 16.47 5.39 -0.85
C CYS A 224 17.34 5.65 0.40
N SER A 225 17.09 6.78 1.06
CA SER A 225 17.78 7.22 2.27
C SER A 225 16.83 7.76 3.34
N TYR A 226 15.56 7.37 3.24
CA TYR A 226 14.47 7.87 4.07
C TYR A 226 14.67 7.58 5.55
N ALA A 227 14.32 8.55 6.38
CA ALA A 227 14.30 8.45 7.83
C ALA A 227 13.25 9.41 8.40
N LEU A 228 12.78 9.15 9.61
CA LEU A 228 11.77 9.96 10.28
C LEU A 228 12.40 10.82 11.37
N GLY A 229 12.07 12.11 11.38
CA GLY A 229 12.39 13.06 12.41
C GLY A 229 11.15 13.61 13.10
N VAL A 230 11.38 14.47 14.09
CA VAL A 230 10.32 15.18 14.80
C VAL A 230 10.75 16.61 15.10
N ALA A 231 9.80 17.54 15.00
CA ALA A 231 9.89 18.91 15.49
C ALA A 231 8.74 19.18 16.47
N ARG A 232 8.86 20.20 17.32
CA ARG A 232 7.80 20.60 18.25
C ARG A 232 7.57 22.10 18.25
N ALA A 233 6.36 22.52 18.60
CA ALA A 233 6.01 23.92 18.82
C ALA A 233 4.86 24.01 19.84
N GLN A 234 4.71 25.14 20.53
CA GLN A 234 3.57 25.40 21.41
C GLN A 234 2.34 25.90 20.63
N ARG A 235 2.53 26.31 19.37
CA ARG A 235 1.45 26.72 18.47
C ARG A 235 1.61 26.02 17.13
N LEU A 236 0.52 25.65 16.51
CA LEU A 236 0.54 24.97 15.21
C LEU A 236 1.34 25.74 14.16
N LEU A 237 1.20 27.05 14.12
CA LEU A 237 1.92 27.89 13.17
C LEU A 237 3.37 28.24 13.60
N GLY A 238 3.89 27.61 14.65
CA GLY A 238 5.27 27.76 15.12
C GLY A 238 5.54 28.97 16.01
N PRO A 239 6.81 29.24 16.32
CA PRO A 239 8.02 28.64 15.71
C PRO A 239 8.22 27.19 16.09
N TRP A 240 8.71 26.38 15.14
CA TRP A 240 9.01 24.97 15.32
C TRP A 240 10.49 24.75 15.68
N GLU A 241 10.74 23.90 16.66
CA GLU A 241 12.06 23.44 17.08
C GLU A 241 12.26 21.99 16.62
N LYS A 242 13.29 21.72 15.80
CA LYS A 242 13.66 20.35 15.41
C LYS A 242 14.39 19.65 16.54
N ASN A 243 14.09 18.36 16.74
CA ASN A 243 14.82 17.55 17.73
C ASN A 243 16.31 17.46 17.30
N PRO A 244 17.26 17.86 18.19
CA PRO A 244 18.68 17.79 17.85
C PRO A 244 19.20 16.35 17.68
N ALA A 245 18.46 15.35 18.15
CA ALA A 245 18.77 13.93 17.98
C ALA A 245 18.13 13.29 16.72
N ASN A 246 17.52 14.08 15.85
CA ASN A 246 16.97 13.57 14.58
C ASN A 246 18.07 12.95 13.68
N PRO A 247 17.74 11.90 12.89
CA PRO A 247 16.43 11.25 12.82
C PRO A 247 16.14 10.32 14.01
N ILE A 248 14.88 10.27 14.47
CA ILE A 248 14.45 9.41 15.57
C ILE A 248 14.09 7.98 15.14
N LEU A 249 13.94 7.75 13.83
CA LEU A 249 13.73 6.44 13.23
C LEU A 249 14.50 6.37 11.91
N ALA A 250 15.48 5.46 11.83
CA ALA A 250 16.29 5.22 10.64
C ALA A 250 16.39 3.71 10.36
N GLY A 251 16.78 3.35 9.15
CA GLY A 251 16.94 1.95 8.74
C GLY A 251 17.93 1.17 9.60
N ASN A 252 17.76 -0.15 9.63
CA ASN A 252 18.62 -1.10 10.34
C ASN A 252 18.93 -2.33 9.46
N ALA A 253 19.41 -3.43 10.07
CA ALA A 253 19.75 -4.65 9.33
C ALA A 253 18.54 -5.33 8.66
N ASN A 254 17.33 -5.17 9.23
CA ASN A 254 16.11 -5.82 8.74
C ASN A 254 15.28 -4.92 7.83
N TRP A 255 15.34 -3.61 8.04
CA TRP A 255 14.45 -2.63 7.42
C TRP A 255 15.22 -1.43 6.86
N LYS A 256 14.85 -1.02 5.67
CA LYS A 256 15.45 0.12 4.97
C LYS A 256 14.42 1.23 4.78
N CYS A 257 14.92 2.46 4.84
CA CYS A 257 14.18 3.65 4.46
C CYS A 257 12.81 3.80 5.15
N PRO A 258 12.75 3.69 6.50
CA PRO A 258 11.49 3.85 7.24
C PRO A 258 11.04 5.30 7.23
N GLY A 259 9.74 5.53 7.08
CA GLY A 259 9.18 6.88 7.17
C GLY A 259 7.73 6.94 6.74
N HIS A 260 7.24 8.17 6.60
CA HIS A 260 5.90 8.55 6.18
C HIS A 260 4.82 7.66 6.78
N GLY A 261 4.33 8.04 7.93
CA GLY A 261 3.28 7.31 8.63
C GLY A 261 2.43 8.22 9.48
N SER A 262 1.40 7.68 10.07
CA SER A 262 0.50 8.37 10.97
C SER A 262 0.42 7.69 12.33
N ILE A 263 0.00 8.44 13.35
CA ILE A 263 0.02 8.00 14.75
C ILE A 263 -1.41 7.90 15.26
N VAL A 264 -1.71 6.78 15.93
CA VAL A 264 -3.00 6.53 16.56
C VAL A 264 -2.82 6.17 18.03
N GLN A 265 -3.82 6.49 18.87
CA GLN A 265 -3.91 5.95 20.22
C GLN A 265 -4.73 4.66 20.25
N ASP A 266 -4.23 3.63 20.95
CA ASP A 266 -5.00 2.43 21.25
C ASP A 266 -6.03 2.69 22.37
N VAL A 267 -6.79 1.66 22.73
CA VAL A 267 -7.80 1.74 23.80
C VAL A 267 -7.19 1.93 25.22
N ASN A 268 -5.88 1.72 25.35
CA ASN A 268 -5.11 1.92 26.57
C ASN A 268 -4.32 3.24 26.57
N GLU A 269 -4.67 4.16 25.66
CA GLU A 269 -4.04 5.48 25.50
C GLU A 269 -2.54 5.44 25.12
N ARG A 270 -2.03 4.30 24.63
CA ARG A 270 -0.68 4.21 24.09
C ARG A 270 -0.68 4.68 22.65
N TYR A 271 0.41 5.31 22.24
CA TYR A 271 0.59 5.82 20.88
C TYR A 271 1.34 4.81 20.02
N TRP A 272 0.84 4.62 18.80
CA TRP A 272 1.38 3.70 17.80
C TRP A 272 1.57 4.43 16.49
N LEU A 273 2.77 4.33 15.93
CA LEU A 273 3.10 4.81 14.59
C LEU A 273 2.90 3.66 13.60
N MET A 274 2.01 3.84 12.63
CA MET A 274 1.95 3.03 11.42
C MET A 274 2.69 3.78 10.33
N TYR A 275 3.71 3.15 9.73
CA TYR A 275 4.62 3.78 8.76
C TYR A 275 5.08 2.76 7.74
N HIS A 276 5.77 3.18 6.68
CA HIS A 276 6.31 2.21 5.74
C HIS A 276 7.82 1.97 5.92
N ALA A 277 8.28 0.78 5.52
CA ALA A 277 9.68 0.46 5.31
C ALA A 277 9.83 -0.62 4.23
N TYR A 278 11.01 -0.69 3.61
CA TYR A 278 11.37 -1.83 2.77
C TYR A 278 12.00 -2.95 3.62
N SER A 279 11.62 -4.20 3.39
CA SER A 279 12.35 -5.36 3.87
C SER A 279 13.79 -5.33 3.32
N ALA A 280 14.78 -5.58 4.15
CA ALA A 280 16.16 -5.70 3.67
C ALA A 280 16.36 -6.91 2.75
N ARG A 281 15.50 -7.94 2.89
CA ARG A 281 15.51 -9.17 2.09
C ARG A 281 14.83 -8.98 0.75
N ASP A 282 13.58 -8.52 0.74
CA ASP A 282 12.72 -8.49 -0.45
C ASP A 282 12.75 -7.13 -1.16
N PHE A 283 13.21 -6.10 -0.45
CA PHE A 283 13.48 -4.74 -0.88
C PHE A 283 12.40 -4.18 -1.82
N ILE A 284 12.81 -3.60 -2.93
CA ILE A 284 11.90 -2.96 -3.89
C ILE A 284 10.94 -3.94 -4.60
N TYR A 285 11.16 -5.25 -4.48
CA TYR A 285 10.33 -6.24 -5.19
C TYR A 285 8.99 -6.45 -4.48
N ALA A 286 8.99 -6.58 -3.16
CA ALA A 286 7.75 -6.61 -2.37
C ALA A 286 7.14 -5.20 -2.20
N GLY A 287 7.98 -4.16 -2.28
CA GLY A 287 7.55 -2.77 -2.10
C GLY A 287 7.73 -2.25 -0.68
N ARG A 288 7.05 -1.15 -0.35
CA ARG A 288 7.08 -0.51 0.96
C ARG A 288 5.99 -1.08 1.86
N GLU A 289 6.37 -1.91 2.80
CA GLU A 289 5.47 -2.65 3.66
C GLU A 289 5.01 -1.80 4.85
N ALA A 290 3.76 -1.97 5.32
CA ALA A 290 3.27 -1.22 6.47
C ALA A 290 3.74 -1.85 7.78
N MET A 291 4.43 -1.03 8.57
CA MET A 291 5.04 -1.33 9.85
C MET A 291 4.23 -0.75 11.00
N LEU A 292 4.40 -1.28 12.19
CA LEU A 292 3.82 -0.73 13.42
C LEU A 292 4.88 -0.70 14.52
N ASP A 293 5.04 0.45 15.20
CA ASP A 293 5.90 0.56 16.38
C ASP A 293 5.31 1.52 17.41
N GLU A 294 5.57 1.26 18.70
CA GLU A 294 5.10 2.10 19.79
C GLU A 294 5.85 3.44 19.81
N VAL A 295 5.11 4.53 19.98
CA VAL A 295 5.64 5.87 20.20
C VAL A 295 5.56 6.20 21.68
N ASN A 296 6.70 6.40 22.30
CA ASN A 296 6.79 6.74 23.73
C ASN A 296 7.17 8.21 23.88
N PHE A 297 6.23 9.02 24.35
CA PHE A 297 6.49 10.41 24.73
C PHE A 297 7.19 10.54 26.09
N GLY A 298 7.18 9.48 26.93
CA GLY A 298 7.92 9.40 28.18
C GLY A 298 7.77 10.61 29.08
N THR A 299 8.74 10.73 29.99
CA THR A 299 8.97 11.92 30.84
C THR A 299 10.00 12.87 30.21
N THR A 300 10.59 12.51 29.08
CA THR A 300 11.54 13.33 28.33
C THR A 300 10.79 14.34 27.45
N GLU A 301 11.49 15.36 27.03
CA GLU A 301 10.89 16.39 26.18
C GLU A 301 10.58 15.93 24.76
N TRP A 302 11.19 14.83 24.29
CA TRP A 302 11.08 14.34 22.93
C TRP A 302 10.57 12.90 22.87
N PRO A 303 9.71 12.57 21.87
CA PRO A 303 9.24 11.21 21.69
C PRO A 303 10.33 10.28 21.15
N THR A 304 10.19 8.99 21.47
CA THR A 304 10.99 7.91 20.89
C THR A 304 10.10 6.87 20.23
N ILE A 305 10.59 6.20 19.20
CA ILE A 305 9.90 5.11 18.51
C ILE A 305 10.62 3.81 18.85
N ASN A 306 9.87 2.78 19.24
CA ASN A 306 10.41 1.49 19.67
C ASN A 306 11.55 1.63 20.70
N GLY A 307 11.44 2.58 21.63
CA GLY A 307 12.49 2.88 22.61
C GLY A 307 13.83 3.30 22.00
N GLY A 308 13.83 3.92 20.79
CA GLY A 308 15.03 4.38 20.10
C GLY A 308 15.84 3.27 19.40
N LYS A 309 15.27 2.07 19.21
CA LYS A 309 15.96 0.91 18.61
C LYS A 309 15.84 0.81 17.10
N GLY A 310 15.17 1.76 16.45
CA GLY A 310 14.82 1.68 15.04
C GLY A 310 13.61 0.77 14.76
N PRO A 311 13.29 0.50 13.49
CA PRO A 311 12.17 -0.35 13.10
C PRO A 311 12.27 -1.75 13.72
N SER A 312 11.19 -2.22 14.36
CA SER A 312 11.18 -3.54 14.97
C SER A 312 10.98 -4.66 13.93
N ALA A 313 11.62 -5.82 14.14
CA ALA A 313 11.22 -7.06 13.49
C ALA A 313 10.11 -7.74 14.28
N ASP A 314 10.30 -7.81 15.60
CA ASP A 314 9.34 -8.31 16.58
C ASP A 314 9.14 -7.24 17.65
N ALA A 315 7.90 -7.01 18.09
CA ALA A 315 7.60 -6.08 19.16
C ALA A 315 6.46 -6.58 20.04
N LYS A 316 6.35 -6.01 21.26
CA LYS A 316 5.25 -6.32 22.16
C LYS A 316 3.92 -5.85 21.57
N ALA A 317 2.95 -6.75 21.53
CA ALA A 317 1.65 -6.45 20.96
C ALA A 317 0.87 -5.38 21.76
N PRO A 318 -0.01 -4.61 21.07
CA PRO A 318 -0.90 -3.64 21.71
C PRO A 318 -1.84 -4.25 22.76
N SER A 319 -2.20 -5.52 22.59
CA SER A 319 -3.07 -6.26 23.49
C SER A 319 -2.65 -7.74 23.56
N ASP A 320 -3.29 -8.53 24.42
CA ASP A 320 -3.05 -9.97 24.52
C ASP A 320 -3.70 -10.70 23.32
N ILE A 321 -2.99 -10.68 22.19
CA ILE A 321 -3.43 -11.27 20.92
C ILE A 321 -2.36 -12.19 20.35
N SER A 322 -2.78 -13.20 19.58
CA SER A 322 -1.93 -13.93 18.67
C SER A 322 -2.10 -13.35 17.27
N GLN A 323 -0.99 -12.99 16.61
CA GLN A 323 -1.03 -12.50 15.25
C GLN A 323 -1.46 -13.62 14.29
N HIS A 324 -2.43 -13.31 13.43
CA HIS A 324 -2.89 -14.20 12.37
C HIS A 324 -2.51 -13.62 11.01
N ARG A 325 -1.51 -14.23 10.37
CA ARG A 325 -1.13 -13.83 9.01
C ARG A 325 -1.81 -14.72 7.98
N GLN A 326 -2.50 -14.11 7.04
CA GLN A 326 -2.91 -14.79 5.82
C GLN A 326 -1.70 -14.84 4.88
N THR A 327 -1.15 -16.01 4.63
CA THR A 327 0.05 -16.21 3.80
C THR A 327 -0.27 -16.69 2.37
N SER A 328 -1.53 -16.71 2.01
CA SER A 328 -1.97 -17.14 0.68
C SER A 328 -3.19 -16.37 0.24
N PHE A 329 -3.28 -16.13 -1.05
CA PHE A 329 -4.47 -15.59 -1.70
C PHE A 329 -5.03 -16.64 -2.66
N ALA A 330 -6.34 -16.86 -2.64
CA ALA A 330 -7.02 -17.75 -3.58
C ALA A 330 -8.37 -17.15 -3.98
N ASP A 331 -8.67 -17.21 -5.29
CA ASP A 331 -9.95 -16.83 -5.84
C ASP A 331 -10.39 -17.88 -6.89
N ASN A 332 -11.54 -18.48 -6.69
CA ASN A 332 -12.15 -19.41 -7.63
C ASN A 332 -13.20 -18.76 -8.54
N PHE A 333 -13.33 -17.44 -8.43
CA PHE A 333 -14.25 -16.61 -9.21
C PHE A 333 -15.71 -17.07 -9.18
N ALA A 334 -16.14 -17.68 -8.06
CA ALA A 334 -17.50 -18.16 -7.89
C ALA A 334 -18.48 -17.07 -7.44
N GLY A 335 -17.96 -15.97 -6.92
CA GLY A 335 -18.77 -14.85 -6.43
C GLY A 335 -19.22 -13.89 -7.55
N PRO A 336 -20.14 -12.96 -7.25
CA PRO A 336 -20.57 -11.93 -8.20
C PRO A 336 -19.59 -10.75 -8.32
N ASN A 337 -18.63 -10.63 -7.39
CA ASN A 337 -17.67 -9.54 -7.30
C ASN A 337 -16.24 -10.07 -7.17
N LEU A 338 -15.26 -9.24 -7.51
CA LEU A 338 -13.86 -9.52 -7.23
C LEU A 338 -13.60 -9.56 -5.72
N THR A 339 -12.84 -10.55 -5.29
CA THR A 339 -12.30 -10.58 -3.92
C THR A 339 -11.42 -9.34 -3.72
N PRO A 340 -11.47 -8.65 -2.55
CA PRO A 340 -10.59 -7.54 -2.26
C PRO A 340 -9.11 -7.88 -2.49
N GLY A 341 -8.33 -6.92 -2.99
CA GLY A 341 -6.92 -7.10 -3.34
C GLY A 341 -6.62 -7.16 -4.82
N TRP A 342 -7.57 -7.56 -5.65
CA TRP A 342 -7.43 -7.43 -7.09
C TRP A 342 -7.23 -5.97 -7.51
N GLY A 343 -6.28 -5.75 -8.43
CA GLY A 343 -5.99 -4.41 -8.95
C GLY A 343 -5.58 -4.43 -10.41
N TRP A 344 -5.65 -3.27 -11.03
CA TRP A 344 -5.36 -3.01 -12.43
C TRP A 344 -4.62 -1.68 -12.61
N PRO A 345 -3.91 -1.45 -13.73
CA PRO A 345 -3.35 -0.13 -14.02
C PRO A 345 -4.46 0.94 -14.00
N GLN A 346 -4.27 2.00 -13.23
CA GLN A 346 -5.31 3.01 -12.96
C GLN A 346 -5.87 3.70 -14.23
N ASN A 347 -5.14 3.67 -15.33
CA ASN A 347 -5.55 4.22 -16.62
C ASN A 347 -6.10 3.16 -17.59
N ASN A 348 -6.16 1.89 -17.19
CA ASN A 348 -6.61 0.77 -18.01
C ASN A 348 -7.35 -0.27 -17.14
N GLU A 349 -8.50 0.14 -16.62
CA GLU A 349 -9.41 -0.78 -15.92
C GLU A 349 -9.92 -1.83 -16.91
N PRO A 350 -9.69 -3.14 -16.67
CA PRO A 350 -10.15 -4.17 -17.59
C PRO A 350 -11.66 -4.35 -17.53
N ILE A 351 -12.24 -4.87 -18.62
CA ILE A 351 -13.63 -5.32 -18.60
C ILE A 351 -13.65 -6.73 -18.02
N TYR A 352 -14.43 -6.96 -16.97
CA TYR A 352 -14.59 -8.29 -16.40
C TYR A 352 -16.05 -8.64 -16.12
N LYS A 353 -16.38 -9.93 -16.18
CA LYS A 353 -17.71 -10.47 -15.94
C LYS A 353 -17.63 -11.79 -15.20
N PHE A 354 -18.61 -12.00 -14.32
CA PHE A 354 -18.86 -13.27 -13.63
C PHE A 354 -20.11 -13.95 -14.19
N GLY A 355 -20.29 -15.23 -13.86
CA GLY A 355 -21.56 -15.91 -14.08
C GLY A 355 -21.82 -16.33 -15.52
N SER A 356 -20.78 -16.60 -16.33
CA SER A 356 -20.97 -17.36 -17.57
C SER A 356 -21.53 -18.76 -17.28
N ALA A 357 -22.18 -19.39 -18.25
CA ALA A 357 -22.73 -20.75 -18.09
C ALA A 357 -21.66 -21.80 -17.70
N LYS A 358 -20.37 -21.50 -17.94
CA LYS A 358 -19.23 -22.35 -17.60
C LYS A 358 -18.51 -21.95 -16.31
N GLY A 359 -19.01 -20.93 -15.58
CA GLY A 359 -18.36 -20.38 -14.39
C GLY A 359 -17.09 -19.57 -14.69
N GLY A 360 -16.43 -19.11 -13.62
CA GLY A 360 -15.17 -18.36 -13.70
C GLY A 360 -15.34 -16.88 -14.02
N LEU A 361 -14.18 -16.23 -14.22
CA LEU A 361 -14.03 -14.82 -14.57
C LEU A 361 -13.73 -14.67 -16.08
N GLU A 362 -14.53 -13.95 -16.82
CA GLU A 362 -14.21 -13.47 -18.14
C GLU A 362 -13.51 -12.12 -18.04
N LEU A 363 -12.29 -12.04 -18.58
CA LEU A 363 -11.46 -10.84 -18.60
C LEU A 363 -11.24 -10.39 -20.06
N SER A 364 -11.40 -9.09 -20.32
CA SER A 364 -11.30 -8.51 -21.66
C SER A 364 -10.60 -7.16 -21.62
N PRO A 365 -9.83 -6.81 -22.67
CA PRO A 365 -9.20 -5.50 -22.76
C PRO A 365 -10.21 -4.39 -23.08
N GLN A 366 -9.89 -3.18 -22.65
CA GLN A 366 -10.49 -1.99 -23.21
C GLN A 366 -10.08 -1.85 -24.71
N PRO A 367 -10.96 -1.41 -25.60
CA PRO A 367 -10.66 -1.33 -27.04
C PRO A 367 -9.39 -0.55 -27.39
N ALA A 368 -9.07 0.48 -26.62
CA ALA A 368 -7.88 1.31 -26.82
C ALA A 368 -6.54 0.58 -26.60
N PHE A 369 -6.53 -0.54 -25.87
CA PHE A 369 -5.31 -1.26 -25.49
C PHE A 369 -5.20 -2.67 -26.12
N ALA A 370 -6.15 -3.06 -26.89
CA ALA A 370 -6.48 -4.47 -27.21
C ALA A 370 -5.38 -5.29 -27.91
N THR A 371 -4.44 -4.66 -28.63
CA THR A 371 -3.41 -5.38 -29.39
C THR A 371 -2.16 -5.74 -28.59
N ASN A 372 -2.09 -5.31 -27.31
CA ASN A 372 -0.97 -5.55 -26.42
C ASN A 372 -1.14 -6.88 -25.66
N LEU A 373 -0.06 -7.59 -25.32
CA LEU A 373 -0.09 -8.77 -24.46
C LEU A 373 -0.56 -8.44 -23.03
N LEU A 374 -0.37 -7.20 -22.60
CA LEU A 374 -0.81 -6.62 -21.33
C LEU A 374 -2.07 -5.76 -21.51
N ALA A 375 -2.92 -6.05 -22.48
CA ALA A 375 -4.09 -5.24 -22.81
C ALA A 375 -5.12 -5.22 -21.67
N ALA A 376 -5.34 -6.35 -20.99
CA ALA A 376 -6.09 -6.44 -19.75
C ALA A 376 -5.22 -7.08 -18.67
N ILE A 377 -5.16 -6.45 -17.50
CA ILE A 377 -4.41 -6.93 -16.35
C ILE A 377 -5.35 -6.98 -15.14
N LEU A 378 -5.33 -8.10 -14.42
CA LEU A 378 -5.92 -8.25 -13.11
C LEU A 378 -4.88 -8.90 -12.20
N SER A 379 -4.40 -8.17 -11.18
CA SER A 379 -3.19 -8.55 -10.45
C SER A 379 -3.32 -8.40 -8.94
N GLN A 380 -2.50 -9.17 -8.21
CA GLN A 380 -2.33 -9.11 -6.76
C GLN A 380 -0.97 -8.49 -6.41
N ARG A 381 -0.88 -7.84 -5.22
CA ARG A 381 0.39 -7.46 -4.60
C ARG A 381 1.17 -8.71 -4.22
N THR A 382 2.49 -8.64 -4.29
CA THR A 382 3.38 -9.67 -3.76
C THR A 382 3.77 -9.31 -2.33
N GLU A 383 3.71 -10.28 -1.42
CA GLU A 383 3.99 -10.08 0.01
C GLU A 383 5.42 -10.47 0.38
N SER A 384 6.13 -11.13 -0.53
CA SER A 384 7.54 -11.52 -0.38
C SER A 384 8.20 -11.69 -1.74
N GLY A 385 9.52 -11.81 -1.75
CA GLY A 385 10.28 -12.12 -2.97
C GLY A 385 10.16 -13.58 -3.43
N ASP A 386 9.79 -14.49 -2.53
CA ASP A 386 9.62 -15.91 -2.81
C ASP A 386 8.14 -16.28 -2.77
N TYR A 387 7.55 -16.59 -3.92
CA TYR A 387 6.16 -17.00 -4.02
C TYR A 387 5.92 -17.89 -5.24
N THR A 388 4.78 -18.58 -5.24
CA THR A 388 4.26 -19.31 -6.40
C THR A 388 2.84 -18.86 -6.69
N ALA A 389 2.60 -18.37 -7.90
CA ALA A 389 1.27 -18.05 -8.40
C ALA A 389 0.84 -19.06 -9.49
N THR A 390 -0.41 -19.51 -9.41
CA THR A 390 -0.98 -20.49 -10.35
C THR A 390 -2.37 -20.02 -10.79
N THR A 391 -2.69 -20.19 -12.07
CA THR A 391 -4.03 -19.95 -12.60
C THR A 391 -4.48 -21.07 -13.51
N VAL A 392 -5.78 -21.24 -13.63
CA VAL A 392 -6.41 -22.16 -14.59
C VAL A 392 -7.25 -21.31 -15.55
N ALA A 393 -6.98 -21.41 -16.84
CA ALA A 393 -7.78 -20.78 -17.87
C ALA A 393 -8.52 -21.83 -18.72
N ASP A 394 -9.81 -21.56 -19.02
CA ASP A 394 -10.59 -22.30 -20.00
C ASP A 394 -10.22 -21.80 -21.40
N ILE A 395 -9.68 -22.69 -22.25
CA ILE A 395 -9.24 -22.38 -23.59
C ILE A 395 -10.09 -23.06 -24.67
N SER A 396 -11.20 -23.73 -24.28
CA SER A 396 -12.06 -24.48 -25.18
C SER A 396 -12.70 -23.62 -26.29
N GLU A 397 -12.98 -22.35 -25.99
CA GLU A 397 -13.59 -21.39 -26.92
C GLU A 397 -12.69 -20.19 -27.20
N LEU A 398 -11.36 -20.33 -26.93
CA LEU A 398 -10.42 -19.24 -27.13
C LEU A 398 -10.30 -18.90 -28.63
N LYS A 399 -10.58 -17.67 -28.99
CA LYS A 399 -10.45 -17.19 -30.38
C LYS A 399 -8.98 -17.14 -30.80
N PRO A 400 -8.64 -17.52 -32.05
CA PRO A 400 -7.27 -17.40 -32.57
C PRO A 400 -6.71 -15.98 -32.39
N GLY A 401 -5.43 -15.89 -31.99
CA GLY A 401 -4.76 -14.62 -31.71
C GLY A 401 -5.07 -14.02 -30.35
N THR A 402 -5.92 -14.67 -29.53
CA THR A 402 -6.12 -14.27 -28.13
C THR A 402 -5.03 -14.89 -27.25
N TYR A 403 -4.36 -14.07 -26.48
CA TYR A 403 -3.41 -14.48 -25.43
C TYR A 403 -4.08 -14.47 -24.07
N VAL A 404 -3.99 -15.58 -23.35
CA VAL A 404 -4.41 -15.70 -21.94
C VAL A 404 -3.21 -16.16 -21.12
N GLY A 405 -2.90 -15.49 -20.00
CA GLY A 405 -1.63 -15.73 -19.34
C GLY A 405 -1.54 -15.32 -17.90
N ILE A 406 -0.34 -15.57 -17.34
CA ILE A 406 0.10 -15.12 -16.02
C ILE A 406 1.41 -14.35 -16.16
N ALA A 407 1.59 -13.28 -15.39
CA ALA A 407 2.78 -12.43 -15.49
C ALA A 407 3.21 -11.84 -14.14
N ALA A 408 4.53 -11.57 -14.03
CA ALA A 408 5.08 -10.61 -13.07
C ALA A 408 5.12 -9.23 -13.72
N ILE A 409 4.60 -8.22 -13.04
CA ILE A 409 4.26 -6.93 -13.62
C ILE A 409 4.80 -5.82 -12.73
N GLY A 410 5.69 -4.98 -13.28
CA GLY A 410 6.08 -3.72 -12.67
C GLY A 410 5.11 -2.61 -13.07
N ASP A 411 4.92 -2.48 -14.38
CA ASP A 411 3.98 -1.57 -15.02
C ASP A 411 3.67 -2.04 -16.46
N ALA A 412 2.92 -1.25 -17.22
CA ALA A 412 2.59 -1.57 -18.61
C ALA A 412 3.80 -1.58 -19.58
N ALA A 413 4.93 -0.99 -19.17
CA ALA A 413 6.16 -0.96 -19.95
C ALA A 413 7.18 -2.01 -19.51
N ASN A 414 6.97 -2.69 -18.37
CA ASN A 414 7.92 -3.62 -17.77
C ASN A 414 7.20 -4.82 -17.13
N ALA A 415 7.22 -5.95 -17.82
CA ALA A 415 6.60 -7.20 -17.36
C ALA A 415 7.27 -8.41 -18.00
N VAL A 416 7.11 -9.58 -17.40
CA VAL A 416 7.49 -10.86 -17.96
C VAL A 416 6.39 -11.88 -17.68
N GLY A 417 6.02 -12.70 -18.68
CA GLY A 417 4.89 -13.60 -18.52
C GLY A 417 4.89 -14.80 -19.44
N LEU A 418 4.03 -15.74 -19.13
CA LEU A 418 3.69 -16.91 -19.92
C LEU A 418 2.23 -16.82 -20.34
N ALA A 419 1.96 -16.96 -21.62
CA ALA A 419 0.62 -16.99 -22.17
C ALA A 419 0.38 -18.20 -23.08
N PHE A 420 -0.88 -18.58 -23.20
CA PHE A 420 -1.36 -19.54 -24.19
C PHE A 420 -2.10 -18.79 -25.29
N ALA A 421 -1.75 -19.07 -26.56
CA ALA A 421 -2.41 -18.59 -27.75
C ALA A 421 -2.16 -19.54 -28.92
N ASP A 422 -3.11 -19.69 -29.84
CA ASP A 422 -2.96 -20.47 -31.08
C ASP A 422 -2.37 -21.89 -30.85
N ARG A 423 -2.78 -22.53 -29.78
CA ARG A 423 -2.34 -23.87 -29.33
C ARG A 423 -0.84 -23.96 -28.95
N LYS A 424 -0.24 -22.84 -28.61
CA LYS A 424 1.15 -22.77 -28.15
C LYS A 424 1.26 -21.99 -26.85
N LEU A 425 2.27 -22.32 -26.10
CA LEU A 425 2.74 -21.50 -24.98
C LEU A 425 3.71 -20.46 -25.53
N THR A 426 3.57 -19.21 -25.13
CA THR A 426 4.47 -18.11 -25.49
C THR A 426 5.04 -17.51 -24.22
N LEU A 427 6.35 -17.68 -24.01
CA LEU A 427 7.09 -16.92 -23.02
C LEU A 427 7.44 -15.56 -23.63
N TRP A 428 7.11 -14.49 -22.93
CA TRP A 428 7.24 -13.13 -23.45
C TRP A 428 7.77 -12.16 -22.40
N ARG A 429 8.30 -11.03 -22.87
CA ARG A 429 8.75 -9.91 -22.03
C ARG A 429 8.30 -8.60 -22.66
N VAL A 430 7.95 -7.64 -21.80
CA VAL A 430 7.87 -6.22 -22.15
C VAL A 430 8.95 -5.51 -21.34
N GLN A 431 9.80 -4.77 -22.03
CA GLN A 431 10.87 -3.99 -21.40
C GLN A 431 10.91 -2.60 -22.05
N LYS A 432 10.74 -1.55 -21.23
CA LYS A 432 10.63 -0.16 -21.70
C LYS A 432 9.61 -0.01 -22.85
N GLY A 433 8.49 -0.71 -22.73
CA GLY A 433 7.41 -0.73 -23.72
C GLY A 433 7.67 -1.58 -24.97
N GLN A 434 8.85 -2.19 -25.12
CA GLN A 434 9.18 -3.07 -26.23
C GLN A 434 8.74 -4.50 -25.94
N HIS A 435 7.90 -5.07 -26.80
CA HIS A 435 7.38 -6.42 -26.70
C HIS A 435 8.33 -7.41 -27.37
N GLN A 436 8.63 -8.52 -26.68
CA GLN A 436 9.50 -9.58 -27.17
C GLN A 436 8.86 -10.93 -26.90
N HIS A 437 8.77 -11.77 -27.92
CA HIS A 437 8.50 -13.20 -27.78
C HIS A 437 9.84 -13.91 -27.57
N LEU A 438 10.02 -14.52 -26.41
CA LEU A 438 11.29 -15.16 -26.03
C LEU A 438 11.35 -16.61 -26.49
N LEU A 439 10.22 -17.33 -26.38
CA LEU A 439 10.13 -18.75 -26.69
C LEU A 439 8.68 -19.12 -27.00
N ASN A 440 8.50 -20.04 -27.96
CA ASN A 440 7.24 -20.77 -28.14
C ASN A 440 7.45 -22.25 -27.79
N ALA A 441 6.50 -22.86 -27.09
CA ALA A 441 6.51 -24.27 -26.76
C ALA A 441 5.15 -24.93 -27.07
N ASP A 442 5.19 -26.21 -27.42
CA ASP A 442 3.98 -27.00 -27.62
C ASP A 442 3.46 -27.53 -26.28
N ILE A 443 2.14 -27.71 -26.20
CA ILE A 443 1.49 -28.36 -25.06
C ILE A 443 0.44 -29.35 -25.54
N SER A 444 0.19 -30.40 -24.74
CA SER A 444 -0.85 -31.40 -25.04
C SER A 444 -2.22 -30.75 -25.18
N LYS A 445 -3.07 -31.28 -26.06
CA LYS A 445 -4.44 -30.80 -26.22
C LYS A 445 -5.21 -30.90 -24.92
N SER A 446 -5.85 -29.85 -24.53
CA SER A 446 -6.75 -29.75 -23.38
C SER A 446 -7.80 -28.67 -23.63
N GLU A 447 -8.89 -28.69 -22.88
CA GLU A 447 -9.88 -27.63 -22.82
C GLU A 447 -9.50 -26.58 -21.77
N GLN A 448 -8.55 -26.89 -20.89
CA GLN A 448 -8.04 -25.99 -19.85
C GLN A 448 -6.51 -25.97 -19.91
N ILE A 449 -5.95 -24.85 -19.50
CA ILE A 449 -4.51 -24.67 -19.32
C ILE A 449 -4.22 -24.19 -17.90
N HIS A 450 -3.30 -24.88 -17.24
CA HIS A 450 -2.76 -24.48 -15.94
C HIS A 450 -1.43 -23.76 -16.17
N LEU A 451 -1.30 -22.53 -15.68
CA LEU A 451 -0.09 -21.73 -15.79
C LEU A 451 0.45 -21.44 -14.40
N ARG A 452 1.77 -21.53 -14.24
CA ARG A 452 2.46 -21.28 -12.98
C ARG A 452 3.63 -20.32 -13.19
N LEU A 453 3.75 -19.38 -12.26
CA LEU A 453 4.89 -18.50 -12.09
C LEU A 453 5.45 -18.74 -10.69
N THR A 454 6.73 -19.06 -10.60
CA THR A 454 7.47 -19.14 -9.33
C THR A 454 8.50 -18.03 -9.30
N SER A 455 8.47 -17.20 -8.26
CA SER A 455 9.45 -16.15 -8.00
C SER A 455 10.46 -16.61 -6.97
N LYS A 456 11.71 -16.21 -7.17
CA LYS A 456 12.82 -16.34 -6.21
C LYS A 456 13.54 -15.00 -6.07
N ASN A 457 13.81 -14.61 -4.82
CA ASN A 457 14.48 -13.37 -4.48
C ASN A 457 13.81 -12.12 -5.10
N GLY A 458 12.50 -12.18 -5.38
CA GLY A 458 11.70 -11.11 -5.97
C GLY A 458 11.96 -10.78 -7.44
N HIS A 459 12.97 -11.39 -8.08
CA HIS A 459 13.36 -11.00 -9.43
C HIS A 459 13.76 -12.14 -10.37
N LEU A 460 13.78 -13.37 -9.90
CA LEU A 460 14.01 -14.54 -10.76
C LEU A 460 12.70 -15.30 -10.92
N PHE A 461 12.18 -15.33 -12.13
CA PHE A 461 10.87 -15.91 -12.45
C PHE A 461 11.03 -17.17 -13.27
N GLN A 462 10.52 -18.31 -12.76
CA GLN A 462 10.40 -19.55 -13.50
C GLN A 462 8.94 -19.77 -13.88
N PHE A 463 8.72 -20.10 -15.15
CA PHE A 463 7.39 -20.39 -15.67
C PHE A 463 7.21 -21.86 -15.96
N ALA A 464 6.01 -22.38 -15.73
CA ALA A 464 5.62 -23.74 -16.07
C ALA A 464 4.16 -23.80 -16.53
N ALA A 465 3.82 -24.79 -17.31
CA ALA A 465 2.46 -25.08 -17.73
C ALA A 465 2.11 -26.56 -17.58
N SER A 466 0.81 -26.83 -17.46
CA SER A 466 0.27 -28.18 -17.37
C SER A 466 -1.09 -28.25 -18.07
N ALA A 467 -1.38 -29.36 -18.75
CA ALA A 467 -2.67 -29.66 -19.36
C ALA A 467 -3.68 -30.26 -18.36
N ASP A 468 -3.19 -30.84 -17.24
CA ASP A 468 -3.98 -31.63 -16.28
C ASP A 468 -3.83 -31.16 -14.83
N GLY A 469 -3.01 -30.11 -14.58
CA GLY A 469 -2.69 -29.61 -13.25
C GLY A 469 -1.76 -30.53 -12.42
N GLN A 470 -1.36 -31.68 -12.94
CA GLN A 470 -0.53 -32.67 -12.24
C GLN A 470 0.89 -32.74 -12.81
N LYS A 471 1.01 -32.87 -14.13
CA LYS A 471 2.31 -32.92 -14.82
C LYS A 471 2.68 -31.52 -15.31
N TRP A 472 3.63 -30.91 -14.65
CA TRP A 472 4.13 -29.58 -14.98
C TRP A 472 5.37 -29.67 -15.86
N THR A 473 5.39 -28.87 -16.92
CA THR A 473 6.52 -28.68 -17.81
C THR A 473 7.03 -27.26 -17.68
N GLU A 474 8.30 -27.09 -17.38
CA GLU A 474 8.95 -25.78 -17.38
C GLU A 474 9.03 -25.24 -18.80
N VAL A 475 8.77 -23.92 -18.94
CA VAL A 475 8.79 -23.21 -20.21
C VAL A 475 9.94 -22.21 -20.23
N GLY A 476 11.01 -22.58 -20.89
CA GLY A 476 12.27 -21.82 -20.88
C GLY A 476 13.02 -21.92 -19.55
N GLY A 477 14.14 -21.21 -19.46
CA GLY A 477 14.89 -21.05 -18.22
C GLY A 477 14.36 -19.88 -17.37
N PRO A 478 14.95 -19.68 -16.17
CA PRO A 478 14.60 -18.56 -15.32
C PRO A 478 14.77 -17.21 -16.03
N GLN A 479 13.81 -16.31 -15.81
CA GLN A 479 13.79 -14.98 -16.39
C GLN A 479 14.17 -13.94 -15.31
N GLY A 480 15.18 -13.11 -15.59
CA GLY A 480 15.55 -11.99 -14.72
C GLY A 480 14.53 -10.86 -14.82
N GLY A 481 14.20 -10.24 -13.71
CA GLY A 481 13.25 -9.14 -13.60
C GLY A 481 13.75 -7.99 -12.72
N GLU A 482 15.07 -7.82 -12.59
CA GLU A 482 15.66 -6.79 -11.74
C GLU A 482 15.20 -5.38 -12.11
N GLN A 483 14.88 -5.15 -13.38
CA GLN A 483 14.43 -3.87 -13.92
C GLN A 483 12.91 -3.70 -13.91
N LEU A 484 12.14 -4.69 -13.45
CA LEU A 484 10.68 -4.62 -13.48
C LEU A 484 10.09 -3.60 -12.49
N PRO A 485 10.57 -3.51 -11.21
CA PRO A 485 9.98 -2.58 -10.26
C PRO A 485 10.13 -1.14 -10.73
N PRO A 486 9.03 -0.37 -10.77
CA PRO A 486 9.12 1.09 -10.87
C PRO A 486 9.83 1.68 -9.64
N TRP A 487 10.18 2.95 -9.70
CA TRP A 487 10.94 3.61 -8.63
C TRP A 487 10.17 3.74 -7.30
N ASP A 488 8.84 3.73 -7.34
CA ASP A 488 7.96 4.08 -6.22
C ASP A 488 7.10 2.94 -5.69
N ARG A 489 7.15 1.74 -6.29
CA ARG A 489 6.23 0.63 -5.92
C ARG A 489 6.80 -0.75 -6.20
N GLY A 490 6.25 -1.75 -5.49
CA GLY A 490 6.57 -3.16 -5.65
C GLY A 490 5.99 -3.79 -6.91
N LEU A 491 6.34 -5.06 -7.12
CA LEU A 491 5.81 -5.88 -8.20
C LEU A 491 4.41 -6.40 -7.88
N ARG A 492 3.71 -6.73 -8.95
CA ARG A 492 2.47 -7.49 -8.89
C ARG A 492 2.55 -8.75 -9.72
N VAL A 493 1.70 -9.71 -9.41
CA VAL A 493 1.54 -10.94 -10.19
C VAL A 493 0.07 -11.13 -10.52
N GLY A 494 -0.24 -11.56 -11.74
CA GLY A 494 -1.66 -11.74 -12.08
C GLY A 494 -1.93 -12.20 -13.50
N LEU A 495 -3.19 -12.10 -13.83
CA LEU A 495 -3.81 -12.54 -15.06
C LEU A 495 -3.61 -11.50 -16.16
N THR A 496 -3.39 -11.97 -17.38
CA THR A 496 -3.25 -11.11 -18.55
C THR A 496 -4.08 -11.64 -19.71
N VAL A 497 -4.72 -10.72 -20.44
CA VAL A 497 -5.44 -11.01 -21.70
C VAL A 497 -5.12 -9.95 -22.73
N GLY A 498 -4.91 -10.36 -23.98
CA GLY A 498 -4.62 -9.43 -25.06
C GLY A 498 -4.53 -10.07 -26.45
N GLY A 499 -3.87 -9.36 -27.39
CA GLY A 499 -3.56 -9.83 -28.73
C GLY A 499 -4.58 -9.42 -29.79
N ARG A 500 -5.84 -9.17 -29.42
CA ARG A 500 -6.90 -8.75 -30.36
C ARG A 500 -7.98 -7.91 -29.67
N GLN A 501 -8.72 -7.11 -30.43
CA GLN A 501 -9.73 -6.17 -29.90
C GLN A 501 -10.88 -6.84 -29.16
N ASP A 502 -11.29 -8.03 -29.61
CA ASP A 502 -12.38 -8.81 -29.01
C ASP A 502 -11.85 -10.00 -28.22
N ALA A 503 -10.64 -9.88 -27.63
CA ALA A 503 -10.05 -10.90 -26.79
C ALA A 503 -10.91 -11.10 -25.54
N ILE A 504 -11.21 -12.35 -25.23
CA ILE A 504 -11.84 -12.78 -23.97
C ILE A 504 -11.03 -13.94 -23.44
N GLY A 505 -10.47 -13.78 -22.25
CA GLY A 505 -9.85 -14.86 -21.49
C GLY A 505 -10.77 -15.26 -20.34
N ARG A 506 -11.01 -16.57 -20.20
CA ARG A 506 -11.79 -17.10 -19.07
C ARG A 506 -10.86 -17.78 -18.08
N PHE A 507 -10.86 -17.31 -16.84
CA PHE A 507 -10.10 -17.85 -15.74
C PHE A 507 -11.01 -18.55 -14.74
N LEU A 508 -10.64 -19.76 -14.33
CA LEU A 508 -11.43 -20.59 -13.41
C LEU A 508 -10.94 -20.45 -11.98
N SER A 509 -9.67 -20.13 -11.80
CA SER A 509 -9.06 -19.89 -10.49
C SER A 509 -7.75 -19.12 -10.60
N PHE A 510 -7.37 -18.50 -9.49
CA PHE A 510 -6.04 -17.98 -9.24
C PHE A 510 -5.66 -18.27 -7.80
N GLU A 511 -4.42 -18.68 -7.57
CA GLU A 511 -3.86 -18.93 -6.25
C GLU A 511 -2.44 -18.40 -6.17
N MET A 512 -2.08 -17.80 -5.04
CA MET A 512 -0.73 -17.36 -4.71
C MET A 512 -0.37 -17.81 -3.29
N LYS A 513 0.81 -18.42 -3.14
CA LYS A 513 1.36 -18.95 -1.88
C LYS A 513 2.81 -18.53 -1.72
#